data_b0fd6fbff95e316cdd834daca2df9740
#
_entry.id   b0fd6fbff95e316cdd834daca2df9740
#
_cell.length_a   1.000
_cell.length_b   1.000
_cell.length_c   1.000
_cell.angle_alpha   90.00
_cell.angle_beta   90.00
_cell.angle_gamma   90.00
#
_symmetry.space_group_name_H-M   'P 1'
#
loop_
_entity.id
_entity.type
_entity.pdbx_description
1 polymer ?
#
loop_
_entity_poly.entity_id
_entity_poly.type
_entity_poly.pdbx_seq_one_letter_code
_entity_poly.pdbx_strand_id
1 'polypeptide(L)'
;MLDYSGTKSKMTFKSLKYFLLMAAVAVSAVSCDDDDDSTVYPSLSGLTFDCPLFVAPRQVVKMTPEGVTHPDGKGIGYYWKVSPSMPDADTTRLENGRHPYTDRETDGSLVFTFSDTLASYSVTCYAFASGYSGDSYTLTVAVVDGGLDRSITNTGILASDNHVTSGGTDYYYETIGSLDWFRNNLVDMDKGTAFAGEEVTSGVFGRYYSYEEALTACPEGWRLPTEEDWLALCASIGAPSVPEYSTVSGVASKLFADARFNGEPMLEYWPAVGKITNESGISIIPSGFSNLGEKNQSGIYPSATFEGLYDYAVLWTADRVDGNDGMAYYRYLISDQPDFYVGKGDVNSFGASVRCVRDSE
;
A
#
# COMPACT_ATOMS: atom_id res chain seq x y z
N MET A 1 -23.61 -2.13 13.75
CA MET A 1 -22.95 -2.55 15.00
C MET A 1 -22.57 -4.01 14.81
N LEU A 2 -21.41 -4.25 14.22
CA LEU A 2 -20.89 -5.60 14.12
C LEU A 2 -20.55 -6.07 15.52
N ASP A 3 -21.22 -7.14 15.94
CA ASP A 3 -21.04 -7.77 17.23
C ASP A 3 -19.63 -8.40 17.31
N TYR A 4 -18.75 -7.75 18.04
CA TYR A 4 -17.39 -8.19 18.30
C TYR A 4 -17.38 -9.20 19.46
N SER A 5 -18.24 -10.22 19.42
CA SER A 5 -18.20 -11.32 20.37
C SER A 5 -17.77 -12.63 19.67
N GLY A 6 -16.49 -12.92 19.80
CA GLY A 6 -16.00 -14.28 19.88
C GLY A 6 -15.71 -15.02 18.59
N THR A 7 -14.64 -14.66 17.91
CA THR A 7 -13.66 -15.65 17.48
C THR A 7 -12.33 -14.91 17.30
N LYS A 8 -11.43 -15.09 18.26
CA LYS A 8 -10.01 -14.80 18.03
C LYS A 8 -9.53 -15.78 16.96
N SER A 9 -9.77 -15.43 15.70
CA SER A 9 -9.03 -15.98 14.59
C SER A 9 -7.58 -15.58 14.83
N LYS A 10 -6.75 -16.54 15.14
CA LYS A 10 -5.30 -16.36 15.13
C LYS A 10 -4.95 -15.93 13.72
N MET A 11 -4.75 -14.63 13.54
CA MET A 11 -4.10 -14.08 12.39
C MET A 11 -2.75 -14.79 12.27
N THR A 12 -2.67 -15.77 11.40
CA THR A 12 -1.40 -16.45 11.10
C THR A 12 -0.58 -15.46 10.31
N PHE A 13 0.50 -15.02 10.92
CA PHE A 13 1.55 -14.14 10.44
C PHE A 13 2.24 -14.62 9.15
N LYS A 14 1.50 -14.84 8.06
CA LYS A 14 2.07 -15.20 6.75
C LYS A 14 1.82 -14.16 5.66
N SER A 15 0.78 -13.33 5.77
CA SER A 15 0.53 -12.24 4.82
C SER A 15 1.39 -11.00 5.04
N LEU A 16 2.29 -11.04 6.01
CA LEU A 16 3.18 -9.95 6.40
C LEU A 16 4.53 -9.97 5.69
N LYS A 17 4.68 -10.71 4.59
CA LYS A 17 5.96 -10.78 3.88
C LYS A 17 6.35 -9.49 3.16
N TYR A 18 5.41 -8.61 2.92
CA TYR A 18 5.68 -7.36 2.20
C TYR A 18 5.48 -6.09 3.01
N PHE A 19 4.88 -6.15 4.21
CA PHE A 19 4.55 -4.94 4.95
C PHE A 19 5.03 -4.87 6.40
N LEU A 20 5.64 -5.89 6.93
CA LEU A 20 6.22 -5.84 8.27
C LEU A 20 7.33 -6.87 8.40
N LEU A 21 8.48 -6.64 7.76
CA LEU A 21 9.72 -7.03 8.41
C LEU A 21 10.15 -5.90 9.35
N MET A 22 9.28 -5.54 10.27
CA MET A 22 9.76 -5.07 11.56
C MET A 22 10.20 -6.31 12.34
N ALA A 23 11.20 -6.99 11.86
CA ALA A 23 11.98 -7.89 12.65
C ALA A 23 13.13 -7.09 13.19
N ALA A 24 13.02 -6.64 14.42
CA ALA A 24 14.20 -6.47 15.25
C ALA A 24 14.88 -7.84 15.29
N VAL A 25 15.74 -8.12 14.32
CA VAL A 25 16.66 -9.23 14.39
C VAL A 25 17.74 -8.81 15.40
N ALA A 26 17.51 -9.14 16.65
CA ALA A 26 18.62 -9.24 17.58
C ALA A 26 19.54 -10.34 17.03
N VAL A 27 20.54 -9.96 16.28
CA VAL A 27 21.61 -10.87 15.91
C VAL A 27 22.41 -11.12 17.18
N SER A 28 22.04 -12.19 17.89
CA SER A 28 22.98 -12.80 18.82
C SER A 28 24.14 -13.31 18.01
N ALA A 29 25.28 -12.63 18.08
CA ALA A 29 26.53 -13.15 17.57
C ALA A 29 26.81 -14.48 18.27
N VAL A 30 26.65 -15.59 17.57
CA VAL A 30 27.20 -16.87 17.99
C VAL A 30 28.69 -16.78 17.72
N SER A 31 29.46 -16.50 18.78
CA SER A 31 30.90 -16.71 18.80
C SER A 31 31.12 -18.20 19.04
N CYS A 32 31.68 -18.90 18.06
CA CYS A 32 32.40 -20.13 18.31
C CYS A 32 33.83 -19.72 18.62
N ASP A 33 34.28 -19.89 19.85
CA ASP A 33 35.46 -20.68 20.23
C ASP A 33 35.72 -20.59 21.75
N ASP A 34 36.23 -21.70 22.21
CA ASP A 34 36.64 -21.96 23.57
C ASP A 34 37.74 -20.99 24.04
N ASP A 35 37.37 -20.08 24.95
CA ASP A 35 38.20 -19.67 26.07
C ASP A 35 37.33 -18.87 27.05
N ASP A 36 37.43 -19.22 28.33
CA ASP A 36 36.61 -18.92 29.46
C ASP A 36 36.78 -17.46 29.95
N ASP A 37 36.45 -16.48 29.12
CA ASP A 37 36.30 -15.06 29.52
C ASP A 37 35.32 -14.33 28.57
N SER A 38 34.06 -14.77 28.51
CA SER A 38 33.02 -14.09 27.75
C SER A 38 32.64 -12.78 28.47
N THR A 39 33.35 -11.71 28.11
CA THR A 39 32.94 -10.35 28.50
C THR A 39 31.60 -10.05 27.85
N VAL A 40 30.51 -10.16 28.61
CA VAL A 40 29.17 -9.76 28.16
C VAL A 40 29.16 -8.23 28.11
N TYR A 41 29.22 -7.68 26.92
CA TYR A 41 29.07 -6.23 26.71
C TYR A 41 27.61 -5.82 26.85
N PRO A 42 27.30 -4.74 27.56
CA PRO A 42 25.95 -4.18 27.56
C PRO A 42 25.58 -3.74 26.12
N SER A 43 24.31 -3.88 25.75
CA SER A 43 23.83 -3.59 24.40
C SER A 43 23.34 -2.15 24.28
N LEU A 44 23.64 -1.50 23.16
CA LEU A 44 22.86 -0.35 22.70
C LEU A 44 21.46 -0.84 22.30
N SER A 45 20.46 0.02 22.41
CA SER A 45 19.08 -0.32 22.02
C SER A 45 18.28 0.92 21.69
N GLY A 46 17.19 0.72 20.94
CA GLY A 46 16.21 1.75 20.60
C GLY A 46 16.53 2.52 19.33
N LEU A 47 17.49 2.06 18.52
CA LEU A 47 17.78 2.68 17.22
C LEU A 47 16.58 2.63 16.30
N THR A 48 16.22 3.78 15.73
CA THR A 48 15.21 3.95 14.68
C THR A 48 15.70 5.01 13.68
N PHE A 49 15.02 5.11 12.56
CA PHE A 49 15.09 6.25 11.65
C PHE A 49 13.83 6.30 10.79
N ASP A 50 13.48 7.48 10.30
CA ASP A 50 12.38 7.65 9.35
C ASP A 50 12.88 7.60 7.91
N CYS A 51 12.11 6.91 7.06
CA CYS A 51 12.28 6.88 5.63
C CYS A 51 10.92 6.62 4.98
N PRO A 52 10.57 7.31 3.87
CA PRO A 52 9.40 6.95 3.09
C PRO A 52 9.45 5.47 2.70
N LEU A 53 8.33 4.76 2.84
CA LEU A 53 8.25 3.34 2.44
C LEU A 53 8.20 3.17 0.91
N PHE A 54 7.75 4.22 0.21
CA PHE A 54 7.70 4.30 -1.25
C PHE A 54 8.38 5.58 -1.71
N VAL A 55 9.25 5.46 -2.69
CA VAL A 55 10.00 6.58 -3.25
C VAL A 55 9.95 6.56 -4.76
N ALA A 56 9.98 7.73 -5.38
CA ALA A 56 10.13 7.84 -6.83
C ALA A 56 11.55 7.50 -7.28
N PRO A 57 11.76 7.10 -8.55
CA PRO A 57 13.08 7.04 -9.15
C PRO A 57 13.83 8.35 -8.94
N ARG A 58 15.10 8.26 -8.59
CA ARG A 58 15.98 9.41 -8.30
C ARG A 58 15.57 10.28 -7.11
N GLN A 59 14.61 9.86 -6.29
CA GLN A 59 14.26 10.59 -5.08
C GLN A 59 15.44 10.62 -4.11
N VAL A 60 15.71 11.82 -3.57
CA VAL A 60 16.73 12.03 -2.55
C VAL A 60 16.06 12.03 -1.18
N VAL A 61 16.53 11.18 -0.28
CA VAL A 61 16.01 11.07 1.08
C VAL A 61 17.14 11.29 2.08
N LYS A 62 16.91 12.14 3.07
CA LYS A 62 17.77 12.25 4.26
C LYS A 62 17.18 11.39 5.37
N MET A 63 17.97 10.45 5.89
CA MET A 63 17.63 9.57 7.00
C MET A 63 18.54 9.90 8.18
N THR A 64 17.96 10.12 9.35
CA THR A 64 18.69 10.50 10.57
C THR A 64 18.45 9.43 11.64
N PRO A 65 19.51 8.83 12.23
CA PRO A 65 19.35 7.86 13.31
C PRO A 65 18.80 8.54 14.56
N GLU A 66 17.86 7.87 15.21
CA GLU A 66 17.17 8.37 16.40
C GLU A 66 17.04 7.26 17.48
N GLY A 67 16.64 7.64 18.68
CA GLY A 67 16.21 6.74 19.76
C GLY A 67 17.36 6.09 20.55
N VAL A 68 18.55 5.93 20.00
CA VAL A 68 19.67 5.30 20.70
C VAL A 68 20.51 6.32 21.45
N THR A 69 20.87 6.01 22.70
CA THR A 69 21.70 6.85 23.55
C THR A 69 22.84 6.04 24.15
N HIS A 70 24.01 6.67 24.31
CA HIS A 70 25.12 6.03 25.01
C HIS A 70 24.89 6.10 26.53
N PRO A 71 24.92 4.99 27.28
CA PRO A 71 24.64 4.99 28.72
C PRO A 71 25.55 5.92 29.52
N ASP A 72 26.81 6.07 29.11
CA ASP A 72 27.79 6.98 29.76
C ASP A 72 27.82 8.38 29.11
N GLY A 73 26.87 8.73 28.24
CA GLY A 73 26.83 10.03 27.57
C GLY A 73 27.96 10.27 26.55
N LYS A 74 28.61 9.21 26.05
CA LYS A 74 29.64 9.31 24.99
C LYS A 74 29.01 9.30 23.61
N GLY A 75 29.83 9.58 22.59
CA GLY A 75 29.40 9.54 21.20
C GLY A 75 29.07 8.12 20.71
N ILE A 76 28.08 8.03 19.85
CA ILE A 76 27.69 6.81 19.12
C ILE A 76 28.12 6.97 17.67
N GLY A 77 28.70 5.91 17.10
CA GLY A 77 29.01 5.83 15.69
C GLY A 77 27.88 5.14 14.92
N TYR A 78 27.69 5.54 13.66
CA TYR A 78 26.70 4.95 12.79
C TYR A 78 27.31 4.54 11.46
N TYR A 79 26.76 3.49 10.83
CA TYR A 79 26.98 3.20 9.43
C TYR A 79 25.73 2.66 8.77
N TRP A 80 25.62 2.83 7.46
CA TRP A 80 24.45 2.49 6.68
C TRP A 80 24.75 1.42 5.63
N LYS A 81 23.75 0.62 5.35
CA LYS A 81 23.79 -0.40 4.29
C LYS A 81 22.49 -0.38 3.51
N VAL A 82 22.58 -0.42 2.18
CA VAL A 82 21.46 -0.62 1.28
C VAL A 82 21.66 -1.93 0.54
N SER A 83 20.61 -2.77 0.49
CA SER A 83 20.63 -4.10 -0.15
C SER A 83 19.31 -4.35 -0.90
N PRO A 84 19.33 -4.84 -2.15
CA PRO A 84 20.50 -5.06 -2.98
C PRO A 84 21.24 -3.77 -3.28
N SER A 85 22.52 -3.87 -3.66
CA SER A 85 23.32 -2.74 -4.08
C SER A 85 22.70 -2.06 -5.29
N MET A 86 22.59 -0.73 -5.27
CA MET A 86 22.01 0.04 -6.36
C MET A 86 23.12 0.55 -7.30
N PRO A 87 23.25 0.03 -8.53
CA PRO A 87 24.36 0.39 -9.40
C PRO A 87 24.35 1.87 -9.85
N ASP A 88 23.16 2.48 -9.94
CA ASP A 88 22.98 3.86 -10.42
C ASP A 88 22.85 4.88 -9.28
N ALA A 89 22.86 4.44 -8.03
CA ALA A 89 22.75 5.33 -6.89
C ALA A 89 24.11 5.94 -6.55
N ASP A 90 24.08 7.14 -5.96
CA ASP A 90 25.30 7.72 -5.35
C ASP A 90 25.66 6.92 -4.09
N THR A 91 26.51 5.92 -4.28
CA THR A 91 27.02 5.03 -3.24
C THR A 91 28.38 5.46 -2.70
N THR A 92 28.89 6.62 -3.05
CA THR A 92 30.20 7.13 -2.58
C THR A 92 30.30 7.13 -1.06
N ARG A 93 29.16 7.15 -0.40
CA ARG A 93 29.03 7.08 1.07
C ARG A 93 28.76 5.66 1.59
N LEU A 94 28.71 4.63 0.74
CA LEU A 94 28.37 3.23 1.09
C LEU A 94 29.47 2.26 0.68
N GLU A 95 30.73 2.61 0.88
CA GLU A 95 31.84 1.75 0.52
C GLU A 95 31.75 0.40 1.26
N ASN A 96 31.63 -0.70 0.50
CA ASN A 96 31.43 -2.06 1.01
C ASN A 96 30.26 -2.21 1.99
N GLY A 97 29.20 -1.42 1.82
CA GLY A 97 28.08 -1.38 2.74
C GLY A 97 28.36 -0.70 4.07
N ARG A 98 29.49 -0.01 4.19
CA ARG A 98 29.86 0.79 5.34
C ARG A 98 30.07 2.22 4.94
N HIS A 99 29.46 3.11 5.68
CA HIS A 99 29.77 4.52 5.63
C HIS A 99 30.20 4.98 7.01
N PRO A 100 31.49 5.35 7.18
CA PRO A 100 31.88 6.00 8.41
C PRO A 100 31.19 7.36 8.45
N TYR A 101 30.16 7.46 9.29
CA TYR A 101 29.39 8.69 9.46
C TYR A 101 30.26 9.89 9.85
N THR A 102 31.44 9.61 10.30
CA THR A 102 32.38 10.57 10.85
C THR A 102 32.88 11.59 9.85
N ASP A 103 32.73 11.40 8.55
CA ASP A 103 33.40 12.21 7.56
C ASP A 103 32.69 13.52 7.26
N ARG A 104 31.35 13.60 7.42
CA ARG A 104 30.60 14.78 6.96
C ARG A 104 29.33 15.13 7.73
N GLU A 105 28.76 14.21 8.48
CA GLU A 105 27.51 14.40 9.17
C GLU A 105 27.71 14.15 10.67
N THR A 106 27.53 15.16 11.49
CA THR A 106 27.74 15.06 12.94
C THR A 106 26.65 14.30 13.67
N ASP A 107 25.48 14.17 13.04
CA ASP A 107 24.30 13.47 13.57
C ASP A 107 24.16 12.02 13.06
N GLY A 108 25.11 11.55 12.25
CA GLY A 108 25.09 10.22 11.67
C GLY A 108 24.12 10.04 10.49
N SER A 109 23.51 11.12 10.01
CA SER A 109 22.57 11.09 8.90
C SER A 109 23.20 10.60 7.60
N LEU A 110 22.37 9.91 6.78
CA LEU A 110 22.67 9.56 5.41
C LEU A 110 21.74 10.33 4.48
N VAL A 111 22.30 11.05 3.51
CA VAL A 111 21.56 11.55 2.34
C VAL A 111 21.77 10.58 1.20
N PHE A 112 20.71 9.95 0.74
CA PHE A 112 20.78 8.87 -0.24
C PHE A 112 19.88 9.18 -1.45
N THR A 113 20.39 8.92 -2.66
CA THR A 113 19.62 9.03 -3.90
C THR A 113 19.25 7.63 -4.36
N PHE A 114 17.93 7.33 -4.39
CA PHE A 114 17.44 6.05 -4.87
C PHE A 114 17.67 5.92 -6.38
N SER A 115 17.82 4.68 -6.86
CA SER A 115 18.10 4.37 -8.26
C SER A 115 16.83 4.48 -9.13
N ASP A 116 17.01 4.34 -10.46
CA ASP A 116 15.89 4.21 -11.40
C ASP A 116 15.33 2.77 -11.45
N THR A 117 15.99 1.81 -10.78
CA THR A 117 15.54 0.42 -10.77
C THR A 117 14.34 0.25 -9.86
N LEU A 118 13.21 -0.17 -10.42
CA LEU A 118 11.98 -0.45 -9.69
C LEU A 118 12.15 -1.76 -8.93
N ALA A 119 12.39 -1.66 -7.64
CA ALA A 119 12.60 -2.80 -6.75
C ALA A 119 12.42 -2.39 -5.29
N SER A 120 12.35 -3.38 -4.41
CA SER A 120 12.38 -3.15 -2.96
C SER A 120 13.82 -3.25 -2.44
N TYR A 121 14.17 -2.29 -1.60
CA TYR A 121 15.51 -2.13 -1.02
C TYR A 121 15.42 -2.17 0.50
N SER A 122 16.30 -2.96 1.14
CA SER A 122 16.47 -2.91 2.59
C SER A 122 17.49 -1.84 2.95
N VAL A 123 17.08 -0.83 3.70
CA VAL A 123 17.94 0.22 4.24
C VAL A 123 18.18 -0.08 5.71
N THR A 124 19.42 -0.32 6.11
CA THR A 124 19.78 -0.65 7.47
C THR A 124 20.74 0.38 8.04
N CYS A 125 20.40 0.92 9.20
CA CYS A 125 21.33 1.70 10.04
C CYS A 125 21.86 0.81 11.15
N TYR A 126 23.15 0.95 11.47
CA TYR A 126 23.81 0.30 12.58
C TYR A 126 24.39 1.35 13.51
N ALA A 127 24.14 1.22 14.81
CA ALA A 127 24.76 2.01 15.86
C ALA A 127 25.82 1.19 16.58
N PHE A 128 26.95 1.81 16.91
CA PHE A 128 28.03 1.17 17.62
C PHE A 128 28.74 2.11 18.60
N ALA A 129 29.25 1.57 19.69
CA ALA A 129 30.09 2.28 20.65
C ALA A 129 31.10 1.32 21.26
N SER A 130 32.26 1.86 21.66
CA SER A 130 33.32 1.06 22.29
C SER A 130 32.85 0.50 23.64
N GLY A 131 33.00 -0.82 23.84
CA GLY A 131 32.58 -1.51 25.05
C GLY A 131 31.09 -1.83 25.12
N TYR A 132 30.36 -1.71 23.99
CA TYR A 132 28.95 -2.05 23.90
C TYR A 132 28.69 -2.94 22.68
N SER A 133 27.70 -3.84 22.79
CA SER A 133 27.13 -4.48 21.61
C SER A 133 26.30 -3.48 20.83
N GLY A 134 26.43 -3.50 19.49
CA GLY A 134 25.71 -2.58 18.61
C GLY A 134 24.22 -2.86 18.54
N ASP A 135 23.49 -1.90 17.98
CA ASP A 135 22.09 -2.01 17.62
C ASP A 135 21.91 -1.79 16.11
N SER A 136 20.80 -2.27 15.56
CA SER A 136 20.49 -2.06 14.15
C SER A 136 18.99 -1.95 13.90
N TYR A 137 18.64 -1.09 12.93
CA TYR A 137 17.25 -0.94 12.49
C TYR A 137 17.18 -0.98 10.96
N THR A 138 16.18 -1.68 10.42
CA THR A 138 16.01 -1.88 8.97
C THR A 138 14.61 -1.51 8.54
N LEU A 139 14.52 -0.73 7.46
CA LEU A 139 13.28 -0.49 6.72
C LEU A 139 13.39 -1.06 5.31
N THR A 140 12.26 -1.52 4.78
CA THR A 140 12.13 -1.87 3.37
C THR A 140 11.50 -0.70 2.63
N VAL A 141 12.18 -0.21 1.60
CA VAL A 141 11.76 0.93 0.78
C VAL A 141 11.58 0.44 -0.66
N ALA A 142 10.42 0.71 -1.26
CA ALA A 142 10.14 0.36 -2.64
C ALA A 142 10.34 1.59 -3.55
N VAL A 143 11.15 1.45 -4.58
CA VAL A 143 11.21 2.44 -5.67
C VAL A 143 10.09 2.15 -6.65
N VAL A 144 9.21 3.12 -6.89
CA VAL A 144 8.03 2.98 -7.72
C VAL A 144 7.92 4.16 -8.70
N ASP A 145 7.51 3.89 -9.92
CA ASP A 145 7.36 4.93 -10.96
C ASP A 145 5.94 5.51 -11.05
N GLY A 146 5.08 5.16 -10.09
CA GLY A 146 3.71 5.62 -10.04
C GLY A 146 2.76 4.88 -10.99
N GLY A 147 3.16 3.75 -11.57
CA GLY A 147 2.35 2.96 -12.48
C GLY A 147 2.27 1.48 -12.12
N LEU A 148 1.13 0.85 -12.41
CA LEU A 148 1.04 -0.60 -12.51
C LEU A 148 1.62 -1.05 -13.85
N ASP A 149 2.28 -2.21 -13.86
CA ASP A 149 2.63 -2.86 -15.12
C ASP A 149 1.35 -3.36 -15.80
N ARG A 150 0.82 -2.53 -16.70
CA ARG A 150 -0.41 -2.81 -17.45
C ARG A 150 -0.22 -3.88 -18.52
N SER A 151 1.02 -4.20 -18.88
CA SER A 151 1.31 -5.26 -19.86
C SER A 151 0.93 -6.65 -19.33
N ILE A 152 0.69 -6.75 -18.02
CA ILE A 152 0.42 -8.01 -17.31
C ILE A 152 -1.03 -8.07 -16.77
N THR A 153 -1.95 -7.27 -17.27
CA THR A 153 -3.36 -7.58 -17.07
C THR A 153 -3.69 -8.82 -17.93
N ASN A 154 -3.47 -9.99 -17.34
CA ASN A 154 -3.73 -11.25 -18.02
C ASN A 154 -5.23 -11.52 -18.05
N THR A 155 -5.91 -10.98 -19.02
CA THR A 155 -7.35 -11.03 -19.01
C THR A 155 -7.95 -11.78 -20.16
N GLY A 156 -7.19 -12.08 -21.19
CA GLY A 156 -7.74 -12.57 -22.44
C GLY A 156 -8.75 -11.60 -23.08
N ILE A 157 -9.07 -10.50 -22.41
CA ILE A 157 -9.85 -9.37 -22.91
C ILE A 157 -8.86 -8.29 -23.29
N LEU A 158 -8.84 -7.92 -24.55
CA LEU A 158 -8.10 -6.75 -25.01
C LEU A 158 -8.72 -5.53 -24.32
N ALA A 159 -7.93 -4.89 -23.48
CA ALA A 159 -8.33 -3.63 -22.88
C ALA A 159 -8.60 -2.60 -23.97
N SER A 160 -9.72 -1.89 -23.90
CA SER A 160 -9.97 -0.80 -24.80
C SER A 160 -8.97 0.33 -24.56
N ASP A 161 -8.63 1.07 -25.63
CA ASP A 161 -7.82 2.29 -25.53
C ASP A 161 -8.67 3.53 -25.20
N ASN A 162 -9.97 3.32 -24.93
CA ASN A 162 -10.87 4.39 -24.55
C ASN A 162 -10.42 4.99 -23.21
N HIS A 163 -10.25 6.30 -23.20
CA HIS A 163 -9.84 7.02 -21.98
C HIS A 163 -10.43 8.41 -21.93
N VAL A 164 -10.43 8.97 -20.73
CA VAL A 164 -10.68 10.38 -20.45
C VAL A 164 -9.52 10.94 -19.65
N THR A 165 -9.04 12.12 -20.05
CA THR A 165 -7.98 12.81 -19.30
C THR A 165 -8.60 13.78 -18.31
N SER A 166 -8.26 13.66 -17.03
CA SER A 166 -8.68 14.58 -15.97
C SER A 166 -7.54 14.78 -14.98
N GLY A 167 -7.28 16.03 -14.58
CA GLY A 167 -6.20 16.37 -13.66
C GLY A 167 -4.81 15.93 -14.13
N GLY A 168 -4.59 15.76 -15.43
CA GLY A 168 -3.33 15.26 -16.00
C GLY A 168 -3.17 13.74 -15.96
N THR A 169 -4.21 13.01 -15.53
CA THR A 169 -4.24 11.54 -15.50
C THR A 169 -5.18 11.01 -16.57
N ASP A 170 -4.74 9.99 -17.31
CA ASP A 170 -5.56 9.26 -18.28
C ASP A 170 -6.27 8.11 -17.58
N TYR A 171 -7.60 8.17 -17.51
CA TYR A 171 -8.45 7.11 -17.00
C TYR A 171 -9.00 6.27 -18.13
N TYR A 172 -8.48 5.07 -18.28
CA TYR A 172 -8.99 4.10 -19.22
C TYR A 172 -10.32 3.51 -18.72
N TYR A 173 -11.24 3.26 -19.63
CA TYR A 173 -12.55 2.70 -19.27
C TYR A 173 -13.00 1.59 -20.24
N GLU A 174 -13.86 0.73 -19.71
CA GLU A 174 -14.55 -0.32 -20.46
C GLU A 174 -16.06 -0.13 -20.37
N THR A 175 -16.76 -0.42 -21.45
CA THR A 175 -18.22 -0.50 -21.44
C THR A 175 -18.64 -1.87 -20.90
N ILE A 176 -19.31 -1.86 -19.76
CA ILE A 176 -19.79 -3.07 -19.08
C ILE A 176 -21.30 -2.93 -18.85
N GLY A 177 -22.10 -3.74 -19.56
CA GLY A 177 -23.54 -3.52 -19.59
C GLY A 177 -23.89 -2.23 -20.31
N SER A 178 -24.60 -1.33 -19.64
CA SER A 178 -25.00 -0.01 -20.16
C SER A 178 -24.15 1.13 -19.65
N LEU A 179 -23.04 0.84 -18.94
CA LEU A 179 -22.20 1.85 -18.31
C LEU A 179 -20.75 1.73 -18.78
N ASP A 180 -20.10 2.87 -18.91
CA ASP A 180 -18.65 2.95 -18.99
C ASP A 180 -18.07 2.99 -17.58
N TRP A 181 -17.08 2.16 -17.30
CA TRP A 181 -16.43 2.00 -15.98
C TRP A 181 -14.95 2.31 -16.05
N PHE A 182 -14.44 3.11 -15.14
CA PHE A 182 -12.99 3.26 -14.99
C PHE A 182 -12.33 1.94 -14.66
N ARG A 183 -11.21 1.66 -15.32
CA ARG A 183 -10.36 0.48 -15.08
C ARG A 183 -9.32 0.70 -13.98
N ASN A 184 -9.11 1.94 -13.57
CA ASN A 184 -8.18 2.34 -12.54
C ASN A 184 -8.93 2.95 -11.37
N ASN A 185 -8.37 2.84 -10.17
CA ASN A 185 -8.82 3.62 -9.03
C ASN A 185 -8.57 5.10 -9.32
N LEU A 186 -9.48 5.95 -8.90
CA LEU A 186 -9.42 7.39 -9.12
C LEU A 186 -8.22 8.01 -8.39
N VAL A 187 -7.59 9.01 -9.05
CA VAL A 187 -6.53 9.86 -8.51
C VAL A 187 -6.97 11.32 -8.68
N ASP A 188 -7.64 11.87 -7.68
CA ASP A 188 -7.92 13.31 -7.61
C ASP A 188 -6.94 13.90 -6.60
N MET A 189 -5.95 14.67 -7.08
CA MET A 189 -4.87 15.20 -6.25
C MET A 189 -5.35 16.25 -5.24
N ASP A 190 -6.54 16.80 -5.44
CA ASP A 190 -7.13 17.79 -4.54
C ASP A 190 -7.95 17.14 -3.41
N LYS A 191 -8.20 15.82 -3.46
CA LYS A 191 -9.05 15.09 -2.52
C LYS A 191 -8.42 13.75 -2.10
N GLY A 192 -8.92 13.21 -1.00
CA GLY A 192 -8.46 11.94 -0.47
C GLY A 192 -6.99 11.97 -0.04
N THR A 193 -6.42 10.80 0.19
CA THR A 193 -5.02 10.63 0.58
C THR A 193 -4.37 9.46 -0.17
N ALA A 194 -3.08 9.59 -0.46
CA ALA A 194 -2.28 8.52 -1.03
C ALA A 194 -1.98 7.44 0.04
N PHE A 195 -1.69 6.22 -0.39
CA PHE A 195 -1.25 5.16 0.53
C PHE A 195 -0.01 5.60 1.30
N ALA A 196 -0.02 5.41 2.62
CA ALA A 196 1.03 5.82 3.55
C ALA A 196 1.38 7.33 3.49
N GLY A 197 0.54 8.18 2.89
CA GLY A 197 0.84 9.59 2.64
C GLY A 197 1.85 9.83 1.51
N GLU A 198 2.24 8.79 0.77
CA GLU A 198 3.27 8.84 -0.27
C GLU A 198 2.63 9.03 -1.65
N GLU A 199 2.66 10.26 -2.18
CA GLU A 199 1.99 10.61 -3.43
C GLU A 199 2.38 9.74 -4.63
N VAL A 200 3.59 9.21 -4.67
CA VAL A 200 4.05 8.29 -5.71
C VAL A 200 3.20 7.02 -5.80
N THR A 201 2.52 6.62 -4.73
CA THR A 201 1.64 5.45 -4.70
C THR A 201 0.28 5.67 -5.36
N SER A 202 -0.13 6.94 -5.55
CA SER A 202 -1.43 7.27 -6.14
C SER A 202 -1.59 6.69 -7.55
N GLY A 203 -0.55 6.71 -8.36
CA GLY A 203 -0.58 6.12 -9.71
C GLY A 203 -0.75 4.60 -9.73
N VAL A 204 -0.39 3.92 -8.63
CA VAL A 204 -0.50 2.46 -8.47
C VAL A 204 -1.83 2.07 -7.86
N PHE A 205 -2.10 2.57 -6.65
CA PHE A 205 -3.25 2.13 -5.84
C PHE A 205 -4.49 3.01 -6.00
N GLY A 206 -4.35 4.19 -6.59
CA GLY A 206 -5.33 5.26 -6.49
C GLY A 206 -5.21 6.00 -5.16
N ARG A 207 -6.26 6.72 -4.79
CA ARG A 207 -6.34 7.43 -3.51
C ARG A 207 -7.52 6.91 -2.69
N TYR A 208 -7.49 7.21 -1.40
CA TYR A 208 -8.53 6.81 -0.44
C TYR A 208 -9.30 8.05 -0.05
N TYR A 209 -10.59 8.01 -0.28
CA TYR A 209 -11.52 9.13 -0.11
C TYR A 209 -12.45 8.88 1.06
N SER A 210 -12.78 9.90 1.84
CA SER A 210 -13.99 9.88 2.66
C SER A 210 -15.21 9.76 1.73
N TYR A 211 -16.35 9.36 2.29
CA TYR A 211 -17.56 9.23 1.48
C TYR A 211 -17.98 10.57 0.83
N GLU A 212 -17.89 11.67 1.59
CA GLU A 212 -18.24 13.01 1.09
C GLU A 212 -17.31 13.47 -0.05
N GLU A 213 -16.04 13.13 0.03
CA GLU A 213 -15.10 13.39 -1.08
C GLU A 213 -15.40 12.52 -2.28
N ALA A 214 -15.71 11.23 -2.07
CA ALA A 214 -16.01 10.27 -3.13
C ALA A 214 -17.20 10.68 -3.99
N LEU A 215 -18.24 11.29 -3.38
CA LEU A 215 -19.43 11.78 -4.08
C LEU A 215 -19.12 12.84 -5.13
N THR A 216 -18.01 13.56 -4.99
CA THR A 216 -17.66 14.71 -5.84
C THR A 216 -16.29 14.58 -6.52
N ALA A 217 -15.63 13.41 -6.37
CA ALA A 217 -14.27 13.22 -6.89
C ALA A 217 -14.24 12.83 -8.38
N CYS A 218 -15.29 12.20 -8.90
CA CYS A 218 -15.33 11.79 -10.30
C CYS A 218 -15.29 13.00 -11.24
N PRO A 219 -14.61 12.89 -12.40
CA PRO A 219 -14.58 13.95 -13.41
C PRO A 219 -15.98 14.33 -13.92
N GLU A 220 -16.07 15.51 -14.56
CA GLU A 220 -17.32 15.96 -15.19
C GLU A 220 -17.89 14.90 -16.15
N GLY A 221 -19.18 14.65 -16.04
CA GLY A 221 -19.88 13.59 -16.80
C GLY A 221 -19.75 12.19 -16.23
N TRP A 222 -18.97 12.02 -15.17
CA TRP A 222 -18.80 10.74 -14.43
C TRP A 222 -19.31 10.88 -13.01
N ARG A 223 -19.68 9.76 -12.41
CA ARG A 223 -20.22 9.71 -11.05
C ARG A 223 -19.71 8.50 -10.26
N LEU A 224 -19.87 8.54 -8.96
CA LEU A 224 -19.69 7.38 -8.11
C LEU A 224 -20.77 6.32 -8.44
N PRO A 225 -20.45 5.03 -8.59
CA PRO A 225 -21.44 3.98 -8.85
C PRO A 225 -22.35 3.77 -7.66
N THR A 226 -23.62 3.48 -7.94
CA THR A 226 -24.60 3.02 -6.96
C THR A 226 -24.48 1.52 -6.72
N GLU A 227 -25.16 1.02 -5.70
CA GLU A 227 -25.31 -0.42 -5.49
C GLU A 227 -25.94 -1.12 -6.71
N GLU A 228 -26.95 -0.50 -7.32
CA GLU A 228 -27.61 -1.02 -8.52
C GLU A 228 -26.61 -1.16 -9.68
N ASP A 229 -25.72 -0.18 -9.87
CA ASP A 229 -24.67 -0.25 -10.91
C ASP A 229 -23.72 -1.43 -10.69
N TRP A 230 -23.29 -1.67 -9.43
CA TRP A 230 -22.45 -2.81 -9.10
C TRP A 230 -23.15 -4.15 -9.34
N LEU A 231 -24.42 -4.26 -9.01
CA LEU A 231 -25.22 -5.46 -9.28
C LEU A 231 -25.44 -5.67 -10.78
N ALA A 232 -25.67 -4.59 -11.55
CA ALA A 232 -25.78 -4.66 -13.00
C ALA A 232 -24.47 -5.12 -13.66
N LEU A 233 -23.32 -4.62 -13.18
CA LEU A 233 -22.00 -5.10 -13.60
C LEU A 233 -21.86 -6.60 -13.32
N CYS A 234 -22.18 -7.06 -12.13
CA CYS A 234 -22.11 -8.49 -11.77
C CYS A 234 -23.05 -9.34 -12.65
N ALA A 235 -24.25 -8.86 -12.93
CA ALA A 235 -25.19 -9.55 -13.80
C ALA A 235 -24.66 -9.68 -15.25
N SER A 236 -23.99 -8.66 -15.77
CA SER A 236 -23.41 -8.66 -17.13
C SER A 236 -22.32 -9.72 -17.32
N ILE A 237 -21.65 -10.12 -16.24
CA ILE A 237 -20.64 -11.20 -16.23
C ILE A 237 -21.20 -12.55 -15.77
N GLY A 238 -22.54 -12.68 -15.75
CA GLY A 238 -23.23 -13.95 -15.50
C GLY A 238 -23.43 -14.28 -14.02
N ALA A 239 -23.35 -13.31 -13.12
CA ALA A 239 -23.73 -13.54 -11.73
C ALA A 239 -25.25 -13.73 -11.59
N PRO A 240 -25.70 -14.55 -10.62
CA PRO A 240 -27.12 -14.64 -10.30
C PRO A 240 -27.61 -13.31 -9.71
N SER A 241 -28.89 -13.00 -9.94
CA SER A 241 -29.53 -11.86 -9.29
C SER A 241 -29.60 -12.10 -7.77
N VAL A 242 -29.18 -11.09 -7.01
CA VAL A 242 -29.24 -11.08 -5.55
C VAL A 242 -29.96 -9.81 -5.08
N PRO A 243 -30.52 -9.80 -3.87
CA PRO A 243 -31.05 -8.57 -3.28
C PRO A 243 -29.94 -7.51 -3.15
N GLU A 244 -30.34 -6.24 -3.19
CA GLU A 244 -29.42 -5.12 -2.88
C GLU A 244 -28.72 -5.32 -1.52
N TYR A 245 -27.51 -4.87 -1.45
CA TYR A 245 -26.65 -4.96 -0.25
C TYR A 245 -26.42 -6.38 0.25
N SER A 246 -26.42 -7.34 -0.68
CA SER A 246 -26.09 -8.73 -0.40
C SER A 246 -24.81 -9.15 -1.09
N THR A 247 -24.15 -10.20 -0.58
CA THR A 247 -22.96 -10.78 -1.20
C THR A 247 -23.30 -11.40 -2.56
N VAL A 248 -22.48 -11.11 -3.57
CA VAL A 248 -22.54 -11.75 -4.89
C VAL A 248 -21.48 -12.83 -4.95
N SER A 249 -21.92 -14.10 -5.02
CA SER A 249 -20.99 -15.23 -4.91
C SER A 249 -20.31 -15.57 -6.24
N GLY A 250 -19.01 -15.95 -6.15
CA GLY A 250 -18.25 -16.56 -7.23
C GLY A 250 -17.82 -15.62 -8.35
N VAL A 251 -17.82 -14.30 -8.13
CA VAL A 251 -17.50 -13.30 -9.19
C VAL A 251 -16.12 -12.67 -9.06
N ALA A 252 -15.42 -12.85 -7.94
CA ALA A 252 -14.18 -12.14 -7.67
C ALA A 252 -13.11 -12.40 -8.76
N SER A 253 -12.99 -13.63 -9.28
CA SER A 253 -12.06 -13.95 -10.38
C SER A 253 -12.32 -13.15 -11.65
N LYS A 254 -13.57 -12.75 -11.88
CA LYS A 254 -14.00 -11.99 -13.06
C LYS A 254 -13.82 -10.48 -12.89
N LEU A 255 -13.65 -10.02 -11.65
CA LEU A 255 -13.49 -8.61 -11.28
C LEU A 255 -12.02 -8.23 -11.04
N PHE A 256 -11.23 -9.13 -10.44
CA PHE A 256 -9.83 -8.88 -10.17
C PHE A 256 -8.98 -8.84 -11.43
N ALA A 257 -7.98 -7.95 -11.44
CA ALA A 257 -6.88 -7.98 -12.38
C ALA A 257 -5.77 -8.92 -11.89
N ASP A 258 -5.15 -9.66 -12.83
CA ASP A 258 -3.86 -10.33 -12.59
C ASP A 258 -2.76 -9.28 -12.72
N ALA A 259 -2.64 -8.43 -11.70
CA ALA A 259 -1.71 -7.32 -11.68
C ALA A 259 -0.43 -7.67 -10.93
N ARG A 260 0.67 -7.07 -11.38
CA ARG A 260 1.97 -7.14 -10.72
C ARG A 260 2.40 -5.76 -10.27
N PHE A 261 3.17 -5.74 -9.21
CA PHE A 261 3.79 -4.54 -8.68
C PHE A 261 5.24 -4.86 -8.31
N ASN A 262 6.20 -4.10 -8.86
CA ASN A 262 7.63 -4.38 -8.74
C ASN A 262 8.01 -5.84 -9.10
N GLY A 263 7.37 -6.40 -10.13
CA GLY A 263 7.62 -7.76 -10.60
C GLY A 263 6.92 -8.87 -9.81
N GLU A 264 6.29 -8.56 -8.67
CA GLU A 264 5.61 -9.54 -7.82
C GLU A 264 4.09 -9.49 -8.02
N PRO A 265 3.39 -10.65 -7.98
CA PRO A 265 1.94 -10.69 -8.06
C PRO A 265 1.28 -9.96 -6.89
N MET A 266 0.27 -9.14 -7.15
CA MET A 266 -0.52 -8.49 -6.09
C MET A 266 -1.46 -9.46 -5.37
N LEU A 267 -1.88 -10.55 -6.04
CA LEU A 267 -2.82 -11.56 -5.53
C LEU A 267 -2.09 -12.90 -5.30
N GLU A 268 -1.21 -12.95 -4.32
CA GLU A 268 -0.35 -14.11 -4.04
C GLU A 268 -1.16 -15.41 -3.75
N TYR A 269 -2.29 -15.28 -3.05
CA TYR A 269 -3.09 -16.45 -2.63
C TYR A 269 -4.19 -16.83 -3.61
N TRP A 270 -4.46 -16.01 -4.62
CA TRP A 270 -5.57 -16.24 -5.54
C TRP A 270 -5.48 -17.57 -6.31
N PRO A 271 -4.30 -18.05 -6.75
CA PRO A 271 -4.21 -19.34 -7.43
C PRO A 271 -4.78 -20.52 -6.64
N ALA A 272 -4.84 -20.43 -5.30
CA ALA A 272 -5.46 -21.44 -4.46
C ALA A 272 -7.00 -21.40 -4.50
N VAL A 273 -7.60 -20.28 -4.90
CA VAL A 273 -9.05 -20.06 -5.01
C VAL A 273 -9.55 -20.29 -6.42
N GLY A 274 -8.72 -20.02 -7.44
CA GLY A 274 -9.07 -20.19 -8.83
C GLY A 274 -8.15 -19.41 -9.78
N LYS A 275 -8.57 -19.29 -11.04
CA LYS A 275 -7.87 -18.49 -12.04
C LYS A 275 -8.51 -17.12 -12.14
N ILE A 276 -7.69 -16.06 -12.03
CA ILE A 276 -8.13 -14.69 -12.34
C ILE A 276 -8.40 -14.61 -13.84
N THR A 277 -9.58 -14.14 -14.22
CA THR A 277 -9.99 -14.00 -15.63
C THR A 277 -10.21 -12.55 -16.02
N ASN A 278 -10.58 -11.69 -15.06
CA ASN A 278 -10.97 -10.29 -15.30
C ASN A 278 -11.97 -10.14 -16.48
N GLU A 279 -12.91 -11.07 -16.60
CA GLU A 279 -13.90 -11.09 -17.70
C GLU A 279 -14.71 -9.79 -17.82
N SER A 280 -14.87 -9.07 -16.71
CA SER A 280 -15.53 -7.77 -16.71
C SER A 280 -14.71 -6.67 -17.40
N GLY A 281 -13.39 -6.80 -17.44
CA GLY A 281 -12.48 -5.73 -17.85
C GLY A 281 -12.29 -4.61 -16.82
N ILE A 282 -13.02 -4.63 -15.68
CA ILE A 282 -12.94 -3.56 -14.67
C ILE A 282 -11.58 -3.47 -13.96
N SER A 283 -10.82 -4.57 -13.95
CA SER A 283 -9.43 -4.61 -13.47
C SER A 283 -9.26 -4.10 -12.02
N ILE A 284 -10.03 -4.67 -11.08
CA ILE A 284 -9.90 -4.33 -9.66
C ILE A 284 -8.59 -4.90 -9.10
N ILE A 285 -7.90 -4.11 -8.28
CA ILE A 285 -6.66 -4.49 -7.61
C ILE A 285 -6.85 -4.44 -6.09
N PRO A 286 -6.12 -5.25 -5.30
CA PRO A 286 -6.24 -5.27 -3.85
C PRO A 286 -5.47 -4.09 -3.23
N SER A 287 -6.02 -2.90 -3.33
CA SER A 287 -5.41 -1.64 -2.85
C SER A 287 -5.63 -1.37 -1.36
N GLY A 288 -6.37 -2.21 -0.63
CA GLY A 288 -6.67 -1.98 0.78
C GLY A 288 -7.72 -0.90 1.03
N PHE A 289 -7.69 -0.34 2.25
CA PHE A 289 -8.55 0.74 2.72
C PHE A 289 -7.82 1.58 3.78
N SER A 290 -8.44 2.69 4.20
CA SER A 290 -7.84 3.60 5.17
C SER A 290 -8.81 3.91 6.32
N ASN A 291 -8.25 4.15 7.50
CA ASN A 291 -8.89 4.95 8.54
C ASN A 291 -8.27 6.36 8.44
N LEU A 292 -9.04 7.31 7.93
CA LEU A 292 -8.55 8.64 7.57
C LEU A 292 -8.24 9.52 8.79
N GLY A 293 -8.96 9.31 9.91
CA GLY A 293 -8.90 10.23 11.04
C GLY A 293 -9.47 11.61 10.70
N GLU A 294 -9.04 12.63 11.41
CA GLU A 294 -9.51 14.01 11.21
C GLU A 294 -8.70 14.72 10.12
N LYS A 295 -9.43 15.45 9.28
CA LYS A 295 -8.85 16.32 8.25
C LYS A 295 -8.36 17.63 8.88
N ASN A 296 -7.12 18.02 8.60
CA ASN A 296 -6.58 19.28 9.07
C ASN A 296 -7.08 20.47 8.23
N GLN A 297 -6.72 21.71 8.63
CA GLN A 297 -7.12 22.93 7.93
C GLN A 297 -6.60 23.03 6.48
N SER A 298 -5.55 22.29 6.15
CA SER A 298 -4.99 22.22 4.79
C SER A 298 -5.64 21.12 3.93
N GLY A 299 -6.66 20.45 4.46
CA GLY A 299 -7.36 19.40 3.72
C GLY A 299 -6.63 18.03 3.71
N ILE A 300 -5.62 17.84 4.54
CA ILE A 300 -4.80 16.63 4.62
C ILE A 300 -5.26 15.78 5.81
N TYR A 301 -5.09 14.48 5.72
CA TYR A 301 -5.34 13.50 6.79
C TYR A 301 -4.03 13.05 7.45
N PRO A 302 -3.48 13.82 8.41
CA PRO A 302 -2.13 13.58 8.93
C PRO A 302 -2.01 12.32 9.80
N SER A 303 -3.12 11.79 10.27
CA SER A 303 -3.20 10.57 11.09
C SER A 303 -3.83 9.39 10.37
N ALA A 304 -3.92 9.42 9.04
CA ALA A 304 -4.47 8.32 8.27
C ALA A 304 -3.62 7.05 8.47
N THR A 305 -4.30 5.94 8.72
CA THR A 305 -3.70 4.60 8.75
C THR A 305 -4.27 3.77 7.62
N PHE A 306 -3.48 2.81 7.14
CA PHE A 306 -3.82 2.01 5.96
C PHE A 306 -3.74 0.53 6.31
N GLU A 307 -4.71 -0.24 5.84
CA GLU A 307 -4.84 -1.65 6.13
C GLU A 307 -5.22 -2.44 4.87
N GLY A 308 -4.92 -3.74 4.88
CA GLY A 308 -5.38 -4.69 3.88
C GLY A 308 -4.81 -4.51 2.48
N LEU A 309 -3.66 -3.83 2.32
CA LEU A 309 -2.96 -3.81 1.03
C LEU A 309 -2.60 -5.24 0.63
N TYR A 310 -2.87 -5.60 -0.63
CA TYR A 310 -2.79 -6.95 -1.21
C TYR A 310 -3.83 -7.96 -0.70
N ASP A 311 -4.57 -7.63 0.36
CA ASP A 311 -5.62 -8.50 0.91
C ASP A 311 -7.02 -8.05 0.53
N TYR A 312 -7.27 -6.75 0.47
CA TYR A 312 -8.60 -6.18 0.23
C TYR A 312 -8.61 -5.21 -0.95
N ALA A 313 -9.69 -5.22 -1.70
CA ALA A 313 -10.07 -4.12 -2.60
C ALA A 313 -11.39 -3.55 -2.08
N VAL A 314 -11.39 -2.28 -1.65
CA VAL A 314 -12.57 -1.64 -1.05
C VAL A 314 -12.96 -0.42 -1.87
N LEU A 315 -14.23 -0.36 -2.28
CA LEU A 315 -14.75 0.58 -3.27
C LEU A 315 -16.05 1.19 -2.77
N TRP A 316 -16.13 2.51 -2.68
CA TRP A 316 -17.36 3.20 -2.30
C TRP A 316 -18.51 2.92 -3.28
N THR A 317 -19.73 2.86 -2.75
CA THR A 317 -20.97 3.08 -3.51
C THR A 317 -21.51 4.48 -3.22
N ALA A 318 -22.41 4.99 -4.05
CA ALA A 318 -23.06 6.28 -3.81
C ALA A 318 -24.16 6.23 -2.74
N ASP A 319 -24.40 5.05 -2.15
CA ASP A 319 -25.56 4.79 -1.31
C ASP A 319 -25.25 4.93 0.17
N ARG A 320 -26.06 5.73 0.84
CA ARG A 320 -26.08 5.82 2.32
C ARG A 320 -26.86 4.67 2.92
N VAL A 321 -26.55 4.35 4.16
CA VAL A 321 -27.30 3.35 4.92
C VAL A 321 -28.62 3.96 5.40
N ASP A 322 -29.73 3.36 5.04
CA ASP A 322 -31.06 3.79 5.44
C ASP A 322 -31.17 3.95 6.96
N GLY A 323 -31.66 5.12 7.38
CA GLY A 323 -31.84 5.45 8.80
C GLY A 323 -30.53 5.67 9.57
N ASN A 324 -29.38 5.77 8.89
CA ASN A 324 -28.10 6.09 9.50
C ASN A 324 -27.24 6.97 8.58
N ASP A 325 -27.41 8.27 8.65
CA ASP A 325 -26.70 9.25 7.80
C ASP A 325 -25.17 9.27 8.03
N GLY A 326 -24.68 8.72 9.14
CA GLY A 326 -23.26 8.58 9.44
C GLY A 326 -22.57 7.42 8.75
N MET A 327 -23.31 6.59 8.00
CA MET A 327 -22.78 5.39 7.36
C MET A 327 -23.16 5.33 5.89
N ALA A 328 -22.23 4.84 5.06
CA ALA A 328 -22.46 4.56 3.64
C ALA A 328 -22.02 3.15 3.29
N TYR A 329 -22.56 2.62 2.21
CA TYR A 329 -22.19 1.29 1.73
C TYR A 329 -20.90 1.35 0.89
N TYR A 330 -20.13 0.26 0.96
CA TYR A 330 -19.04 -0.02 0.04
C TYR A 330 -19.08 -1.49 -0.39
N ARG A 331 -18.53 -1.76 -1.54
CA ARG A 331 -18.27 -3.11 -2.04
C ARG A 331 -16.81 -3.48 -1.79
N TYR A 332 -16.54 -4.79 -1.51
CA TYR A 332 -15.17 -5.22 -1.32
C TYR A 332 -14.93 -6.65 -1.78
N LEU A 333 -13.70 -6.89 -2.20
CA LEU A 333 -13.14 -8.18 -2.53
C LEU A 333 -12.05 -8.52 -1.52
N ILE A 334 -11.85 -9.82 -1.30
CA ILE A 334 -10.76 -10.34 -0.47
C ILE A 334 -9.89 -11.25 -1.36
N SER A 335 -8.57 -11.11 -1.25
CA SER A 335 -7.61 -11.74 -2.17
C SER A 335 -7.67 -13.27 -2.20
N ASP A 336 -8.16 -13.92 -1.14
CA ASP A 336 -8.29 -15.37 -1.00
C ASP A 336 -9.75 -15.88 -1.01
N GLN A 337 -10.73 -15.02 -1.38
CA GLN A 337 -12.15 -15.35 -1.37
C GLN A 337 -12.82 -15.14 -2.74
N PRO A 338 -13.77 -16.00 -3.12
CA PRO A 338 -14.38 -15.96 -4.46
C PRO A 338 -15.52 -14.94 -4.61
N ASP A 339 -15.95 -14.29 -3.53
CA ASP A 339 -17.19 -13.53 -3.48
C ASP A 339 -16.96 -12.02 -3.50
N PHE A 340 -17.97 -11.27 -3.91
CA PHE A 340 -18.00 -9.80 -3.86
C PHE A 340 -18.94 -9.37 -2.75
N TYR A 341 -18.35 -8.87 -1.70
CA TYR A 341 -19.01 -8.56 -0.43
C TYR A 341 -19.53 -7.12 -0.38
N VAL A 342 -20.38 -6.84 0.60
CA VAL A 342 -20.83 -5.48 0.95
C VAL A 342 -20.49 -5.18 2.40
N GLY A 343 -20.07 -3.97 2.65
CA GLY A 343 -19.77 -3.44 3.99
C GLY A 343 -20.37 -2.06 4.20
N LYS A 344 -20.22 -1.54 5.40
CA LYS A 344 -20.67 -0.20 5.81
C LYS A 344 -19.51 0.53 6.47
N GLY A 345 -19.19 1.72 5.97
CA GLY A 345 -18.13 2.59 6.48
C GLY A 345 -18.70 3.89 7.03
N ASP A 346 -18.04 4.43 8.05
CA ASP A 346 -18.33 5.77 8.55
C ASP A 346 -18.00 6.81 7.47
N VAL A 347 -18.90 7.74 7.20
CA VAL A 347 -18.78 8.68 6.08
C VAL A 347 -17.62 9.65 6.19
N ASN A 348 -17.08 9.88 7.38
CA ASN A 348 -16.02 10.85 7.64
C ASN A 348 -14.65 10.21 7.83
N SER A 349 -14.60 9.06 8.53
CA SER A 349 -13.34 8.46 8.98
C SER A 349 -12.92 7.24 8.19
N PHE A 350 -13.83 6.56 7.48
CA PHE A 350 -13.47 5.44 6.63
C PHE A 350 -13.07 5.93 5.24
N GLY A 351 -11.94 5.42 4.73
CA GLY A 351 -11.39 5.75 3.43
C GLY A 351 -11.38 4.55 2.49
N ALA A 352 -12.01 4.68 1.34
CA ALA A 352 -12.03 3.66 0.30
C ALA A 352 -11.68 4.25 -1.07
N SER A 353 -11.29 3.37 -1.99
CA SER A 353 -11.04 3.75 -3.38
C SER A 353 -12.34 4.11 -4.11
N VAL A 354 -12.20 4.82 -5.22
CA VAL A 354 -13.31 5.22 -6.09
C VAL A 354 -13.10 4.67 -7.50
N ARG A 355 -14.14 4.10 -8.08
CA ARG A 355 -14.28 3.80 -9.50
C ARG A 355 -15.42 4.67 -10.04
N CYS A 356 -15.16 5.40 -11.11
CA CYS A 356 -16.19 6.25 -11.69
C CYS A 356 -16.94 5.53 -12.80
N VAL A 357 -18.21 5.89 -12.98
CA VAL A 357 -19.08 5.37 -14.04
C VAL A 357 -19.79 6.52 -14.77
N ARG A 358 -20.22 6.24 -15.99
CA ARG A 358 -21.17 7.08 -16.72
C ARG A 358 -22.04 6.19 -17.62
N ASP A 359 -23.15 6.73 -18.10
CA ASP A 359 -23.95 6.05 -19.12
C ASP A 359 -23.12 5.91 -20.41
N SER A 360 -23.12 4.71 -21.01
CA SER A 360 -22.46 4.50 -22.30
C SER A 360 -23.25 5.19 -23.41
N GLU A 361 -22.53 5.82 -24.36
CA GLU A 361 -23.13 6.46 -25.54
C GLU A 361 -23.68 5.46 -26.54
#